data_9b0c8a759e37e5e6de240411e763d628
#
_entry.id   9b0c8a759e37e5e6de240411e763d628
#
_cell.length_a   1.000
_cell.length_b   1.000
_cell.length_c   1.000
_cell.angle_alpha   90.00
_cell.angle_beta   90.00
_cell.angle_gamma   90.00
#
_symmetry.space_group_name_H-M   'P 1'
#
loop_
_entity.id
_entity.type
_entity.pdbx_description
1 polymer ?
#
loop_
_entity_poly.entity_id
_entity_poly.type
_entity_poly.pdbx_seq_one_letter_code
_entity_poly.pdbx_strand_id
1 'polypeptide(L)'
;MANETITLLSSREIEQMRKAGQTAAELLAYLEPLVRPGVTTLEINDAAEAWTQKRGATSAPLGYHGFPKSLCTSVNEVVCHGIPNAKQVLRDGDIINIDVTPIVDGFHGDTSRMFFVGTPSPEAKRLVEVTEECLMRGIAQVKPGARIGDIGAAIQSYAEAEGFSVVRDFVGHGVGRIFHTAPQVPHYGKAGKGKKLRRGMVFTIEPMINGGTHEVEVLGDGWTALTKDRKLSAQFEHTVVVTSDGVDILTLLPERVAAQAT
;
A
#
# COMPACT_ATOMS: atom_id res chain seq x y z
N MET A 1 12.92 19.19 15.75
CA MET A 1 12.22 17.98 15.30
C MET A 1 12.23 17.02 16.49
N ALA A 2 11.04 16.69 17.02
CA ALA A 2 10.94 15.73 18.14
C ALA A 2 11.56 14.39 17.70
N ASN A 3 12.28 13.77 18.62
CA ASN A 3 12.90 12.46 18.40
C ASN A 3 11.76 11.42 18.39
N GLU A 4 11.13 11.19 17.22
CA GLU A 4 10.11 10.15 17.09
C GLU A 4 10.73 8.79 17.39
N THR A 5 10.21 8.15 18.42
CA THR A 5 10.67 6.82 18.84
C THR A 5 10.16 5.78 17.86
N ILE A 6 11.08 5.13 17.14
CA ILE A 6 10.74 4.00 16.25
C ILE A 6 10.73 2.73 17.10
N THR A 7 9.59 2.04 17.11
CA THR A 7 9.45 0.75 17.78
C THR A 7 10.20 -0.34 17.02
N LEU A 8 10.94 -1.17 17.75
CA LEU A 8 11.54 -2.39 17.21
C LEU A 8 10.74 -3.57 17.74
N LEU A 9 10.18 -4.35 16.85
CA LEU A 9 9.39 -5.51 17.22
C LEU A 9 10.28 -6.70 17.57
N SER A 10 9.88 -7.44 18.60
CA SER A 10 10.45 -8.73 18.95
C SER A 10 10.08 -9.79 17.91
N SER A 11 10.82 -10.92 17.88
CA SER A 11 10.52 -12.03 16.97
C SER A 11 9.07 -12.54 17.11
N ARG A 12 8.54 -12.57 18.34
CA ARG A 12 7.14 -12.96 18.59
C ARG A 12 6.15 -11.97 17.98
N GLU A 13 6.41 -10.68 18.07
CA GLU A 13 5.53 -9.64 17.49
C GLU A 13 5.63 -9.63 15.97
N ILE A 14 6.82 -9.91 15.40
CA ILE A 14 6.99 -10.07 13.95
C ILE A 14 6.14 -11.23 13.42
N GLU A 15 6.04 -12.36 14.14
CA GLU A 15 5.15 -13.46 13.75
C GLU A 15 3.66 -13.07 13.84
N GLN A 16 3.26 -12.22 14.80
CA GLN A 16 1.89 -11.68 14.82
C GLN A 16 1.65 -10.72 13.64
N MET A 17 2.63 -9.87 13.30
CA MET A 17 2.58 -9.03 12.10
C MET A 17 2.48 -9.87 10.82
N ARG A 18 3.25 -10.96 10.72
CA ARG A 18 3.17 -11.89 9.57
C ARG A 18 1.76 -12.48 9.43
N LYS A 19 1.15 -12.93 10.54
CA LYS A 19 -0.22 -13.44 10.53
C LYS A 19 -1.22 -12.38 10.05
N ALA A 20 -1.12 -11.15 10.54
CA ALA A 20 -1.96 -10.04 10.11
C ALA A 20 -1.75 -9.70 8.63
N GLY A 21 -0.50 -9.63 8.18
CA GLY A 21 -0.14 -9.36 6.80
C GLY A 21 -0.60 -10.46 5.82
N GLN A 22 -0.47 -11.73 6.20
CA GLN A 22 -1.01 -12.84 5.39
C GLN A 22 -2.53 -12.79 5.29
N THR A 23 -3.21 -12.44 6.39
CA THR A 23 -4.67 -12.22 6.38
C THR A 23 -5.07 -11.12 5.40
N ALA A 24 -4.30 -10.02 5.33
CA ALA A 24 -4.52 -8.95 4.36
C ALA A 24 -4.29 -9.41 2.92
N ALA A 25 -3.22 -10.16 2.66
CA ALA A 25 -2.95 -10.74 1.34
C ALA A 25 -4.05 -11.72 0.89
N GLU A 26 -4.56 -12.55 1.80
CA GLU A 26 -5.71 -13.45 1.55
C GLU A 26 -6.99 -12.66 1.25
N LEU A 27 -7.21 -11.53 1.95
CA LEU A 27 -8.36 -10.66 1.68
C LEU A 27 -8.28 -10.07 0.27
N LEU A 28 -7.12 -9.55 -0.17
CA LEU A 28 -6.95 -9.06 -1.54
C LEU A 28 -7.17 -10.16 -2.58
N ALA A 29 -6.69 -11.38 -2.33
CA ALA A 29 -6.94 -12.52 -3.22
C ALA A 29 -8.43 -12.92 -3.27
N TYR A 30 -9.13 -12.83 -2.14
CA TYR A 30 -10.58 -13.06 -2.09
C TYR A 30 -11.36 -12.00 -2.89
N LEU A 31 -10.92 -10.73 -2.86
CA LEU A 31 -11.59 -9.63 -3.57
C LEU A 31 -11.32 -9.62 -5.08
N GLU A 32 -10.20 -10.20 -5.54
CA GLU A 32 -9.79 -10.18 -6.96
C GLU A 32 -10.90 -10.59 -7.95
N PRO A 33 -11.61 -11.73 -7.77
CA PRO A 33 -12.68 -12.12 -8.70
C PRO A 33 -13.91 -11.22 -8.66
N LEU A 34 -14.05 -10.35 -7.65
CA LEU A 34 -15.13 -9.38 -7.56
C LEU A 34 -14.84 -8.11 -8.37
N VAL A 35 -13.57 -7.86 -8.71
CA VAL A 35 -13.16 -6.69 -9.50
C VAL A 35 -13.48 -6.93 -10.98
N ARG A 36 -14.67 -6.51 -11.39
CA ARG A 36 -15.16 -6.69 -12.76
C ARG A 36 -16.14 -5.58 -13.16
N PRO A 37 -16.36 -5.34 -14.45
CA PRO A 37 -17.32 -4.35 -14.91
C PRO A 37 -18.71 -4.57 -14.29
N GLY A 38 -19.36 -3.47 -13.90
CA GLY A 38 -20.71 -3.47 -13.33
C GLY A 38 -20.79 -3.59 -11.81
N VAL A 39 -19.69 -3.94 -11.14
CA VAL A 39 -19.61 -3.96 -9.65
C VAL A 39 -19.33 -2.56 -9.14
N THR A 40 -19.95 -2.18 -8.03
CA THR A 40 -19.69 -0.92 -7.35
C THR A 40 -18.54 -1.06 -6.35
N THR A 41 -17.85 0.03 -6.07
CA THR A 41 -16.80 0.03 -5.02
C THR A 41 -17.39 -0.24 -3.63
N LEU A 42 -18.68 0.06 -3.40
CA LEU A 42 -19.37 -0.29 -2.15
C LEU A 42 -19.55 -1.81 -2.01
N GLU A 43 -19.93 -2.53 -3.07
CA GLU A 43 -20.06 -3.99 -3.02
C GLU A 43 -18.72 -4.68 -2.69
N ILE A 44 -17.60 -4.14 -3.19
CA ILE A 44 -16.25 -4.61 -2.81
C ILE A 44 -15.99 -4.39 -1.31
N ASN A 45 -16.32 -3.19 -0.81
CA ASN A 45 -16.19 -2.87 0.62
C ASN A 45 -17.01 -3.82 1.49
N ASP A 46 -18.27 -4.05 1.13
CA ASP A 46 -19.18 -4.87 1.93
C ASP A 46 -18.75 -6.35 1.94
N ALA A 47 -18.23 -6.85 0.82
CA ALA A 47 -17.65 -8.18 0.72
C ALA A 47 -16.36 -8.29 1.60
N ALA A 48 -15.51 -7.27 1.60
CA ALA A 48 -14.30 -7.24 2.43
C ALA A 48 -14.64 -7.22 3.92
N GLU A 49 -15.58 -6.39 4.33
CA GLU A 49 -15.98 -6.29 5.73
C GLU A 49 -16.59 -7.63 6.23
N ALA A 50 -17.49 -8.21 5.45
CA ALA A 50 -18.09 -9.52 5.78
C ALA A 50 -17.03 -10.63 5.88
N TRP A 51 -16.04 -10.64 4.97
CA TRP A 51 -14.93 -11.60 4.99
C TRP A 51 -14.04 -11.43 6.23
N THR A 52 -13.71 -10.19 6.58
CA THR A 52 -12.87 -9.82 7.72
C THR A 52 -13.54 -10.22 9.03
N GLN A 53 -14.82 -9.85 9.22
CA GLN A 53 -15.60 -10.20 10.43
C GLN A 53 -15.74 -11.71 10.61
N LYS A 54 -15.98 -12.46 9.53
CA LYS A 54 -16.10 -13.93 9.58
C LYS A 54 -14.82 -14.61 10.10
N ARG A 55 -13.68 -13.95 10.02
CA ARG A 55 -12.37 -14.43 10.52
C ARG A 55 -12.02 -13.91 11.91
N GLY A 56 -12.94 -13.18 12.56
CA GLY A 56 -12.73 -12.60 13.89
C GLY A 56 -11.73 -11.43 13.88
N ALA A 57 -11.45 -10.87 12.70
CA ALA A 57 -10.66 -9.67 12.51
C ALA A 57 -11.55 -8.42 12.42
N THR A 58 -10.96 -7.24 12.50
CA THR A 58 -11.65 -5.95 12.31
C THR A 58 -10.92 -5.13 11.26
N SER A 59 -11.65 -4.28 10.54
CA SER A 59 -11.08 -3.41 9.50
C SER A 59 -10.56 -2.12 10.13
N ALA A 60 -9.26 -1.88 10.10
CA ALA A 60 -8.63 -0.71 10.71
C ALA A 60 -9.11 0.63 10.14
N PRO A 61 -9.36 0.78 8.82
CA PRO A 61 -9.82 2.05 8.26
C PRO A 61 -11.18 2.49 8.81
N LEU A 62 -12.07 1.56 9.16
CA LEU A 62 -13.43 1.88 9.58
C LEU A 62 -13.45 2.71 10.87
N GLY A 63 -13.84 3.96 10.75
CA GLY A 63 -13.89 4.92 11.87
C GLY A 63 -12.54 5.59 12.18
N TYR A 64 -11.44 5.19 11.52
CA TYR A 64 -10.13 5.80 11.72
C TYR A 64 -10.15 7.27 11.29
N HIS A 65 -9.94 8.18 12.24
CA HIS A 65 -10.10 9.64 12.05
C HIS A 65 -11.39 10.05 11.31
N GLY A 66 -12.45 9.24 11.42
CA GLY A 66 -13.73 9.48 10.78
C GLY A 66 -13.88 8.87 9.37
N PHE A 67 -12.91 8.10 8.87
CA PHE A 67 -13.06 7.39 7.60
C PHE A 67 -14.27 6.43 7.64
N PRO A 68 -15.20 6.48 6.67
CA PRO A 68 -16.52 5.87 6.84
C PRO A 68 -16.62 4.42 6.34
N LYS A 69 -15.53 3.82 5.85
CA LYS A 69 -15.52 2.52 5.17
C LYS A 69 -14.41 1.60 5.70
N SER A 70 -14.49 0.32 5.33
CA SER A 70 -13.62 -0.75 5.84
C SER A 70 -12.33 -0.93 5.07
N LEU A 71 -12.25 -0.33 3.88
CA LEU A 71 -11.08 -0.30 2.99
C LEU A 71 -11.12 0.95 2.12
N CYS A 72 -10.01 1.24 1.41
CA CYS A 72 -10.01 2.27 0.38
C CYS A 72 -10.13 1.65 -1.02
N THR A 73 -10.80 2.36 -1.93
CA THR A 73 -10.90 2.02 -3.36
C THR A 73 -10.53 3.23 -4.20
N SER A 74 -9.38 3.18 -4.85
CA SER A 74 -8.84 4.30 -5.63
C SER A 74 -8.86 3.95 -7.10
N VAL A 75 -9.82 4.54 -7.86
CA VAL A 75 -10.08 4.24 -9.26
C VAL A 75 -9.43 5.30 -10.16
N ASN A 76 -8.69 4.90 -11.16
CA ASN A 76 -8.10 5.73 -12.22
C ASN A 76 -7.24 6.90 -11.69
N GLU A 77 -7.76 8.13 -11.71
CA GLU A 77 -7.08 9.34 -11.25
C GLU A 77 -7.07 9.50 -9.72
N VAL A 78 -7.73 8.61 -8.98
CA VAL A 78 -7.66 8.61 -7.51
C VAL A 78 -6.32 8.02 -7.08
N VAL A 79 -5.54 8.83 -6.37
CA VAL A 79 -4.19 8.47 -5.90
C VAL A 79 -4.26 7.50 -4.72
N CYS A 80 -5.04 7.86 -3.70
CA CYS A 80 -5.27 7.04 -2.51
C CYS A 80 -6.51 7.50 -1.74
N HIS A 81 -6.89 6.75 -0.71
CA HIS A 81 -7.98 7.02 0.24
C HIS A 81 -9.35 7.22 -0.42
N GLY A 82 -9.58 6.69 -1.61
CA GLY A 82 -10.88 6.73 -2.25
C GLY A 82 -11.94 6.03 -1.39
N ILE A 83 -13.07 6.73 -1.16
CA ILE A 83 -14.16 6.23 -0.30
C ILE A 83 -15.10 5.34 -1.12
N PRO A 84 -15.24 4.04 -0.81
CA PRO A 84 -16.20 3.16 -1.46
C PRO A 84 -17.63 3.70 -1.42
N ASN A 85 -18.29 3.70 -2.58
CA ASN A 85 -19.69 4.17 -2.68
C ASN A 85 -20.48 3.46 -3.78
N ALA A 86 -21.82 3.48 -3.67
CA ALA A 86 -22.74 2.79 -4.59
C ALA A 86 -22.87 3.46 -5.97
N LYS A 87 -22.36 4.69 -6.14
CA LYS A 87 -22.44 5.41 -7.42
C LYS A 87 -21.21 5.17 -8.27
N GLN A 88 -20.10 4.71 -7.68
CA GLN A 88 -18.88 4.36 -8.39
C GLN A 88 -18.96 2.92 -8.90
N VAL A 89 -19.46 2.78 -10.12
CA VAL A 89 -19.56 1.51 -10.84
C VAL A 89 -18.30 1.31 -11.66
N LEU A 90 -17.62 0.20 -11.49
CA LEU A 90 -16.42 -0.17 -12.27
C LEU A 90 -16.79 -0.44 -13.73
N ARG A 91 -15.95 0.01 -14.65
CA ARG A 91 -16.13 -0.09 -16.10
C ARG A 91 -14.97 -0.86 -16.72
N ASP A 92 -15.21 -1.47 -17.86
CA ASP A 92 -14.14 -2.07 -18.65
C ASP A 92 -13.05 -1.03 -18.99
N GLY A 93 -11.80 -1.37 -18.72
CA GLY A 93 -10.67 -0.49 -18.90
C GLY A 93 -10.22 0.28 -17.65
N ASP A 94 -11.02 0.34 -16.57
CA ASP A 94 -10.63 0.96 -15.33
C ASP A 94 -9.45 0.21 -14.68
N ILE A 95 -8.62 0.96 -13.93
CA ILE A 95 -7.68 0.42 -12.95
C ILE A 95 -8.12 0.83 -11.56
N ILE A 96 -7.95 -0.04 -10.58
CA ILE A 96 -8.35 0.24 -9.21
C ILE A 96 -7.29 -0.27 -8.23
N ASN A 97 -6.88 0.59 -7.30
CA ASN A 97 -6.19 0.15 -6.10
C ASN A 97 -7.23 -0.23 -5.03
N ILE A 98 -7.03 -1.37 -4.40
CA ILE A 98 -7.75 -1.79 -3.21
C ILE A 98 -6.74 -1.90 -2.08
N ASP A 99 -7.00 -1.15 -1.01
CA ASP A 99 -6.13 -1.01 0.15
C ASP A 99 -6.86 -1.51 1.39
N VAL A 100 -6.28 -2.51 2.04
CA VAL A 100 -6.90 -3.26 3.13
C VAL A 100 -5.97 -3.35 4.34
N THR A 101 -6.55 -3.14 5.53
CA THR A 101 -5.82 -3.25 6.80
C THR A 101 -6.63 -4.01 7.84
N PRO A 102 -6.74 -5.35 7.77
CA PRO A 102 -7.32 -6.14 8.86
C PRO A 102 -6.45 -6.07 10.12
N ILE A 103 -7.10 -5.97 11.28
CA ILE A 103 -6.49 -6.09 12.60
C ILE A 103 -6.67 -7.53 13.07
N VAL A 104 -5.57 -8.23 13.31
CA VAL A 104 -5.54 -9.62 13.80
C VAL A 104 -4.72 -9.67 15.08
N ASP A 105 -5.30 -10.14 16.17
CA ASP A 105 -4.66 -10.23 17.48
C ASP A 105 -4.03 -8.89 17.95
N GLY A 106 -4.63 -7.76 17.52
CA GLY A 106 -4.18 -6.40 17.84
C GLY A 106 -3.03 -5.89 16.97
N PHE A 107 -2.70 -6.55 15.85
CA PHE A 107 -1.71 -6.10 14.87
C PHE A 107 -2.37 -5.79 13.53
N HIS A 108 -1.90 -4.75 12.86
CA HIS A 108 -2.41 -4.28 11.58
C HIS A 108 -1.67 -4.96 10.42
N GLY A 109 -2.40 -5.62 9.55
CA GLY A 109 -1.86 -6.18 8.31
C GLY A 109 -2.17 -5.23 7.16
N ASP A 110 -1.22 -4.38 6.80
CA ASP A 110 -1.41 -3.27 5.89
C ASP A 110 -0.82 -3.55 4.52
N THR A 111 -1.66 -3.51 3.47
CA THR A 111 -1.22 -3.78 2.09
C THR A 111 -2.25 -3.34 1.06
N SER A 112 -1.78 -2.91 -0.10
CA SER A 112 -2.65 -2.59 -1.23
C SER A 112 -2.12 -3.16 -2.55
N ARG A 113 -3.02 -3.34 -3.51
CA ARG A 113 -2.69 -3.84 -4.85
C ARG A 113 -3.57 -3.22 -5.91
N MET A 114 -3.00 -3.04 -7.11
CA MET A 114 -3.76 -2.69 -8.30
C MET A 114 -4.47 -3.89 -8.90
N PHE A 115 -5.63 -3.64 -9.46
CA PHE A 115 -6.40 -4.60 -10.24
C PHE A 115 -6.84 -3.95 -11.56
N PHE A 116 -6.92 -4.76 -12.61
CA PHE A 116 -7.51 -4.35 -13.87
C PHE A 116 -9.00 -4.74 -13.92
N VAL A 117 -9.83 -3.83 -14.37
CA VAL A 117 -11.26 -4.08 -14.61
C VAL A 117 -11.43 -4.37 -16.09
N GLY A 118 -11.58 -5.65 -16.45
CA GLY A 118 -11.64 -6.06 -17.86
C GLY A 118 -10.30 -5.84 -18.58
N THR A 119 -10.30 -5.12 -19.71
CA THR A 119 -9.14 -4.92 -20.57
C THR A 119 -8.58 -3.51 -20.44
N PRO A 120 -7.44 -3.30 -19.73
CA PRO A 120 -6.83 -1.98 -19.54
C PRO A 120 -6.22 -1.46 -20.85
N SER A 121 -6.10 -0.13 -20.97
CA SER A 121 -5.29 0.48 -22.02
C SER A 121 -3.81 0.13 -21.86
N PRO A 122 -3.01 0.19 -22.95
CA PRO A 122 -1.55 -0.01 -22.85
C PRO A 122 -0.88 0.95 -21.87
N GLU A 123 -1.36 2.21 -21.80
CA GLU A 123 -0.86 3.22 -20.86
C GLU A 123 -1.16 2.84 -19.40
N ALA A 124 -2.40 2.44 -19.12
CA ALA A 124 -2.81 1.99 -17.79
C ALA A 124 -2.02 0.75 -17.35
N LYS A 125 -1.86 -0.23 -18.24
CA LYS A 125 -1.07 -1.43 -17.97
C LYS A 125 0.38 -1.08 -17.64
N ARG A 126 1.02 -0.22 -18.46
CA ARG A 126 2.39 0.20 -18.21
C ARG A 126 2.56 0.93 -16.88
N LEU A 127 1.65 1.86 -16.55
CA LEU A 127 1.68 2.56 -15.26
C LEU A 127 1.63 1.58 -14.09
N VAL A 128 0.72 0.61 -14.14
CA VAL A 128 0.57 -0.41 -13.08
C VAL A 128 1.83 -1.27 -12.95
N GLU A 129 2.39 -1.76 -14.08
CA GLU A 129 3.62 -2.57 -14.08
C GLU A 129 4.83 -1.79 -13.54
N VAL A 130 4.99 -0.52 -13.94
CA VAL A 130 6.07 0.34 -13.43
C VAL A 130 5.90 0.62 -11.93
N THR A 131 4.66 0.78 -11.45
CA THR A 131 4.40 1.03 -10.03
C THR A 131 4.74 -0.20 -9.17
N GLU A 132 4.40 -1.40 -9.62
CA GLU A 132 4.78 -2.64 -8.95
C GLU A 132 6.31 -2.79 -8.89
N GLU A 133 7.00 -2.54 -10.00
CA GLU A 133 8.47 -2.57 -10.04
C GLU A 133 9.09 -1.49 -9.13
N CYS A 134 8.50 -0.29 -9.04
CA CYS A 134 8.91 0.75 -8.09
C CYS A 134 8.89 0.24 -6.66
N LEU A 135 7.80 -0.44 -6.24
CA LEU A 135 7.68 -1.05 -4.92
C LEU A 135 8.80 -2.06 -4.69
N MET A 136 9.02 -2.99 -5.62
CA MET A 136 10.03 -4.03 -5.47
C MET A 136 11.45 -3.48 -5.43
N ARG A 137 11.76 -2.43 -6.20
CA ARG A 137 13.05 -1.72 -6.14
C ARG A 137 13.26 -1.01 -4.82
N GLY A 138 12.21 -0.42 -4.25
CA GLY A 138 12.24 0.16 -2.91
C GLY A 138 12.52 -0.88 -1.84
N ILE A 139 11.81 -2.01 -1.88
CA ILE A 139 11.99 -3.14 -0.95
C ILE A 139 13.41 -3.70 -1.02
N ALA A 140 14.00 -3.82 -2.20
CA ALA A 140 15.36 -4.33 -2.40
C ALA A 140 16.45 -3.47 -1.72
N GLN A 141 16.15 -2.21 -1.34
CA GLN A 141 17.08 -1.37 -0.59
C GLN A 141 17.05 -1.64 0.92
N VAL A 142 16.05 -2.40 1.40
CA VAL A 142 15.84 -2.61 2.84
C VAL A 142 16.80 -3.64 3.39
N LYS A 143 17.72 -3.18 4.23
CA LYS A 143 18.66 -4.04 5.00
C LYS A 143 19.19 -3.28 6.21
N PRO A 144 19.72 -3.97 7.22
CA PRO A 144 20.34 -3.28 8.35
C PRO A 144 21.46 -2.34 7.88
N GLY A 145 21.42 -1.10 8.36
CA GLY A 145 22.41 -0.09 8.02
C GLY A 145 22.10 0.78 6.81
N ALA A 146 21.24 0.36 5.89
CA ALA A 146 20.67 1.22 4.85
C ALA A 146 19.85 2.37 5.47
N ARG A 147 19.46 3.34 4.67
CA ARG A 147 18.69 4.49 5.13
C ARG A 147 17.36 4.60 4.39
N ILE A 148 16.37 5.21 5.01
CA ILE A 148 15.04 5.42 4.40
C ILE A 148 15.15 6.12 3.05
N GLY A 149 16.06 7.10 2.90
CA GLY A 149 16.29 7.78 1.62
C GLY A 149 16.81 6.89 0.49
N ASP A 150 17.38 5.72 0.80
CA ASP A 150 17.80 4.75 -0.23
C ASP A 150 16.57 4.14 -0.92
N ILE A 151 15.49 3.88 -0.14
CA ILE A 151 14.20 3.40 -0.64
C ILE A 151 13.61 4.42 -1.61
N GLY A 152 13.43 5.67 -1.16
CA GLY A 152 12.83 6.71 -1.96
C GLY A 152 13.64 7.06 -3.21
N ALA A 153 14.97 7.06 -3.12
CA ALA A 153 15.84 7.32 -4.28
C ALA A 153 15.72 6.22 -5.35
N ALA A 154 15.62 4.95 -4.95
CA ALA A 154 15.47 3.83 -5.89
C ALA A 154 14.13 3.89 -6.62
N ILE A 155 13.04 4.17 -5.89
CA ILE A 155 11.69 4.33 -6.44
C ILE A 155 11.65 5.51 -7.41
N GLN A 156 12.06 6.69 -6.95
CA GLN A 156 11.99 7.92 -7.74
C GLN A 156 12.82 7.84 -9.02
N SER A 157 14.06 7.37 -8.93
CA SER A 157 14.93 7.27 -10.09
C SER A 157 14.36 6.37 -11.18
N TYR A 158 13.70 5.27 -10.80
CA TYR A 158 13.09 4.37 -11.76
C TYR A 158 11.81 4.95 -12.35
N ALA A 159 10.88 5.43 -11.51
CA ALA A 159 9.62 6.02 -11.97
C ALA A 159 9.85 7.18 -12.97
N GLU A 160 10.78 8.10 -12.64
CA GLU A 160 11.10 9.24 -13.49
C GLU A 160 11.80 8.83 -14.80
N ALA A 161 12.66 7.79 -14.77
CA ALA A 161 13.27 7.24 -15.98
C ALA A 161 12.23 6.59 -16.92
N GLU A 162 11.14 6.05 -16.37
CA GLU A 162 10.02 5.48 -17.13
C GLU A 162 9.00 6.56 -17.60
N GLY A 163 9.24 7.84 -17.27
CA GLY A 163 8.41 8.99 -17.66
C GLY A 163 7.22 9.27 -16.76
N PHE A 164 7.21 8.70 -15.56
CA PHE A 164 6.16 8.88 -14.55
C PHE A 164 6.63 9.77 -13.38
N SER A 165 5.70 10.17 -12.51
CA SER A 165 6.00 11.03 -11.36
C SER A 165 5.65 10.33 -10.04
N VAL A 166 6.47 10.55 -9.01
CA VAL A 166 6.23 10.04 -7.66
C VAL A 166 5.49 11.08 -6.84
N VAL A 167 4.35 10.71 -6.25
CA VAL A 167 3.58 11.55 -5.32
C VAL A 167 4.42 11.87 -4.08
N ARG A 168 4.28 13.10 -3.56
CA ARG A 168 5.09 13.63 -2.45
C ARG A 168 4.32 13.92 -1.17
N ASP A 169 3.00 13.97 -1.27
CA ASP A 169 2.10 14.38 -0.18
C ASP A 169 1.79 13.25 0.78
N PHE A 170 1.96 12.00 0.33
CA PHE A 170 1.75 10.79 1.09
C PHE A 170 3.03 9.95 1.15
N VAL A 171 3.21 9.23 2.25
CA VAL A 171 4.43 8.47 2.55
C VAL A 171 4.07 7.18 3.26
N GLY A 172 4.90 6.16 3.14
CA GLY A 172 4.82 4.97 3.97
C GLY A 172 5.11 5.28 5.44
N HIS A 173 4.77 4.38 6.31
CA HIS A 173 4.80 4.58 7.75
C HIS A 173 5.17 3.33 8.54
N GLY A 174 5.63 3.50 9.77
CA GLY A 174 5.73 2.39 10.70
C GLY A 174 4.34 1.84 11.02
N VAL A 175 4.24 0.53 11.14
CA VAL A 175 2.99 -0.18 11.42
C VAL A 175 3.22 -1.32 12.41
N GLY A 176 2.19 -1.63 13.20
CA GLY A 176 2.25 -2.67 14.20
C GLY A 176 0.95 -2.75 15.00
N ARG A 177 1.03 -2.52 16.32
CA ARG A 177 -0.16 -2.35 17.16
C ARG A 177 -0.84 -0.99 16.96
N ILE A 178 -0.13 -0.04 16.40
CA ILE A 178 -0.63 1.28 15.99
C ILE A 178 -0.64 1.28 14.49
N PHE A 179 -1.72 1.76 13.88
CA PHE A 179 -1.90 1.77 12.43
C PHE A 179 -0.81 2.63 11.75
N HIS A 180 -0.71 3.90 12.09
CA HIS A 180 0.29 4.80 11.54
C HIS A 180 1.22 5.30 12.66
N THR A 181 2.52 5.03 12.53
CA THR A 181 3.54 5.47 13.49
C THR A 181 4.87 5.77 12.76
N ALA A 182 5.89 6.16 13.52
CA ALA A 182 7.23 6.34 12.96
C ALA A 182 7.86 4.99 12.55
N PRO A 183 8.69 4.97 11.50
CA PRO A 183 9.17 6.14 10.73
C PRO A 183 8.24 6.51 9.57
N GLN A 184 8.32 7.75 9.08
CA GLN A 184 7.84 8.09 7.75
C GLN A 184 8.80 7.55 6.70
N VAL A 185 8.24 7.01 5.59
CA VAL A 185 8.99 6.39 4.49
C VAL A 185 8.62 7.07 3.16
N PRO A 186 9.24 8.22 2.83
CA PRO A 186 9.02 8.87 1.54
C PRO A 186 9.47 7.98 0.38
N HIS A 187 8.70 7.98 -0.70
CA HIS A 187 8.99 7.24 -1.93
C HIS A 187 9.85 8.05 -2.92
N TYR A 188 10.42 9.15 -2.45
CA TYR A 188 11.32 10.06 -3.18
C TYR A 188 12.44 10.53 -2.25
N GLY A 189 13.50 11.11 -2.82
CA GLY A 189 14.57 11.70 -2.01
C GLY A 189 15.97 11.35 -2.49
N LYS A 190 16.93 11.36 -1.56
CA LYS A 190 18.36 11.16 -1.87
C LYS A 190 18.89 9.94 -1.12
N ALA A 191 19.61 9.08 -1.85
CA ALA A 191 20.34 7.95 -1.28
C ALA A 191 21.30 8.41 -0.15
N GLY A 192 21.46 7.58 0.86
CA GLY A 192 22.30 7.84 2.03
C GLY A 192 21.72 8.87 3.02
N LYS A 193 20.47 9.31 2.86
CA LYS A 193 19.79 10.26 3.75
C LYS A 193 18.69 9.61 4.59
N GLY A 194 18.24 10.31 5.61
CA GLY A 194 17.18 9.83 6.49
C GLY A 194 17.65 8.88 7.59
N LYS A 195 16.68 8.31 8.31
CA LYS A 195 16.93 7.40 9.43
C LYS A 195 17.57 6.09 8.97
N LYS A 196 18.49 5.57 9.77
CA LYS A 196 19.17 4.30 9.51
C LYS A 196 18.24 3.15 9.86
N LEU A 197 18.11 2.18 8.97
CA LEU A 197 17.33 0.97 9.17
C LEU A 197 18.00 0.03 10.17
N ARG A 198 17.20 -0.55 11.05
CA ARG A 198 17.66 -1.47 12.10
C ARG A 198 16.76 -2.70 12.12
N ARG A 199 17.33 -3.85 12.42
CA ARG A 199 16.58 -5.11 12.61
C ARG A 199 15.40 -4.88 13.56
N GLY A 200 14.25 -5.45 13.19
CA GLY A 200 12.99 -5.35 13.92
C GLY A 200 12.16 -4.10 13.63
N MET A 201 12.64 -3.18 12.79
CA MET A 201 11.76 -2.14 12.23
C MET A 201 10.74 -2.77 11.30
N VAL A 202 9.46 -2.39 11.45
CA VAL A 202 8.37 -2.77 10.57
C VAL A 202 7.72 -1.51 10.05
N PHE A 203 7.52 -1.43 8.74
CA PHE A 203 6.95 -0.25 8.06
C PHE A 203 6.39 -0.62 6.70
N THR A 204 5.54 0.26 6.13
CA THR A 204 5.01 0.13 4.78
C THR A 204 5.94 0.78 3.76
N ILE A 205 5.95 0.23 2.56
CA ILE A 205 6.47 0.86 1.33
C ILE A 205 5.32 0.81 0.35
N GLU A 206 4.86 1.99 -0.08
CA GLU A 206 3.57 2.16 -0.77
C GLU A 206 3.63 3.24 -1.86
N PRO A 207 4.53 3.14 -2.85
CA PRO A 207 4.71 4.17 -3.85
C PRO A 207 3.42 4.44 -4.63
N MET A 208 3.01 5.70 -4.67
CA MET A 208 1.97 6.23 -5.53
C MET A 208 2.62 6.89 -6.73
N ILE A 209 2.34 6.37 -7.93
CA ILE A 209 2.96 6.79 -9.19
C ILE A 209 1.87 7.35 -10.11
N ASN A 210 2.09 8.58 -10.59
CA ASN A 210 1.17 9.29 -11.47
C ASN A 210 1.64 9.24 -12.94
N GLY A 211 0.69 9.08 -13.86
CA GLY A 211 0.93 9.20 -15.29
C GLY A 211 1.22 10.63 -15.78
N GLY A 212 1.05 11.61 -14.89
CA GLY A 212 1.30 13.03 -15.16
C GLY A 212 2.22 13.66 -14.12
N THR A 213 1.79 14.80 -13.57
CA THR A 213 2.55 15.49 -12.52
C THR A 213 2.40 14.80 -11.17
N HIS A 214 3.32 15.05 -10.25
CA HIS A 214 3.27 14.51 -8.88
C HIS A 214 2.23 15.21 -7.99
N GLU A 215 1.62 16.30 -8.46
CA GLU A 215 0.72 17.12 -7.67
C GLU A 215 -0.62 16.42 -7.46
N VAL A 216 -1.16 16.57 -6.24
CA VAL A 216 -2.43 16.00 -5.82
C VAL A 216 -3.34 17.09 -5.26
N GLU A 217 -4.64 16.81 -5.18
CA GLU A 217 -5.62 17.60 -4.44
C GLU A 217 -6.52 16.67 -3.64
N VAL A 218 -6.87 17.07 -2.43
CA VAL A 218 -7.81 16.33 -1.58
C VAL A 218 -9.20 16.91 -1.78
N LEU A 219 -10.18 16.04 -2.00
CA LEU A 219 -11.57 16.44 -2.21
C LEU A 219 -12.22 16.95 -0.91
N GLY A 220 -13.39 17.58 -1.06
CA GLY A 220 -14.17 18.11 0.06
C GLY A 220 -14.67 17.07 1.07
N ASP A 221 -14.53 15.76 0.79
CA ASP A 221 -14.80 14.67 1.72
C ASP A 221 -13.68 14.52 2.77
N GLY A 222 -12.55 15.22 2.59
CA GLY A 222 -11.41 15.23 3.50
C GLY A 222 -10.48 14.03 3.38
N TRP A 223 -10.74 13.10 2.43
CA TRP A 223 -10.00 11.85 2.28
C TRP A 223 -9.50 11.59 0.85
N THR A 224 -10.41 11.59 -0.12
CA THR A 224 -10.10 11.20 -1.49
C THR A 224 -9.08 12.14 -2.11
N ALA A 225 -7.89 11.61 -2.40
CA ALA A 225 -6.83 12.35 -3.09
C ALA A 225 -6.86 12.04 -4.59
N LEU A 226 -6.88 13.06 -5.42
CA LEU A 226 -6.85 12.94 -6.88
C LEU A 226 -5.56 13.50 -7.44
N THR A 227 -5.13 13.00 -8.61
CA THR A 227 -4.13 13.69 -9.41
C THR A 227 -4.67 15.05 -9.86
N LYS A 228 -3.87 16.11 -9.73
CA LYS A 228 -4.33 17.45 -10.06
C LYS A 228 -4.60 17.65 -11.55
N ASP A 229 -3.90 16.92 -12.39
CA ASP A 229 -4.05 16.92 -13.86
C ASP A 229 -5.04 15.86 -14.39
N ARG A 230 -5.67 15.08 -13.50
CA ARG A 230 -6.66 14.03 -13.81
C ARG A 230 -6.10 12.89 -14.66
N LYS A 231 -4.81 12.71 -14.70
CA LYS A 231 -4.19 11.52 -15.29
C LYS A 231 -4.24 10.34 -14.32
N LEU A 232 -4.06 9.13 -14.83
CA LEU A 232 -4.08 7.90 -14.05
C LEU A 232 -3.03 7.92 -12.94
N SER A 233 -3.38 7.31 -11.81
CA SER A 233 -2.47 7.00 -10.71
C SER A 233 -2.53 5.51 -10.38
N ALA A 234 -1.43 4.94 -9.91
CA ALA A 234 -1.36 3.58 -9.43
C ALA A 234 -0.57 3.52 -8.11
N GLN A 235 -0.94 2.58 -7.24
CA GLN A 235 -0.27 2.32 -5.97
C GLN A 235 -0.16 0.82 -5.73
N PHE A 236 0.97 0.38 -5.24
CA PHE A 236 1.15 -0.92 -4.60
C PHE A 236 1.75 -0.72 -3.23
N GLU A 237 1.44 -1.63 -2.32
CA GLU A 237 1.97 -1.55 -0.97
C GLU A 237 2.31 -2.92 -0.40
N HIS A 238 3.40 -2.95 0.33
CA HIS A 238 3.72 -4.04 1.24
C HIS A 238 4.19 -3.53 2.60
N THR A 239 3.78 -4.24 3.65
CA THR A 239 4.42 -4.16 4.97
C THR A 239 5.66 -5.05 4.96
N VAL A 240 6.79 -4.48 5.38
CA VAL A 240 8.08 -5.16 5.43
C VAL A 240 8.69 -5.11 6.83
N VAL A 241 9.54 -6.09 7.15
CA VAL A 241 10.38 -6.08 8.36
C VAL A 241 11.85 -6.13 7.98
N VAL A 242 12.67 -5.32 8.65
CA VAL A 242 14.13 -5.39 8.53
C VAL A 242 14.63 -6.60 9.32
N THR A 243 15.22 -7.58 8.64
CA THR A 243 15.79 -8.79 9.25
C THR A 243 17.23 -8.59 9.75
N SER A 244 17.95 -9.65 10.07
CA SER A 244 19.37 -9.60 10.44
C SER A 244 20.29 -9.21 9.29
N ASP A 245 19.90 -9.54 8.05
CA ASP A 245 20.73 -9.49 6.84
C ASP A 245 20.03 -8.88 5.61
N GLY A 246 18.71 -8.64 5.70
CA GLY A 246 17.92 -8.11 4.57
C GLY A 246 16.53 -7.64 5.01
N VAL A 247 15.52 -8.14 4.30
CA VAL A 247 14.11 -7.78 4.44
C VAL A 247 13.21 -9.01 4.26
N ASP A 248 12.13 -9.08 5.05
CA ASP A 248 11.01 -9.97 4.78
C ASP A 248 9.79 -9.15 4.44
N ILE A 249 9.02 -9.58 3.45
CA ILE A 249 7.70 -9.03 3.12
C ILE A 249 6.65 -9.81 3.93
N LEU A 250 5.91 -9.10 4.78
CA LEU A 250 4.94 -9.74 5.70
C LEU A 250 3.56 -9.94 5.07
N THR A 251 3.28 -9.27 3.95
CA THR A 251 1.98 -9.21 3.26
C THR A 251 1.96 -10.04 1.97
N LEU A 252 2.69 -11.14 1.93
CA LEU A 252 2.64 -12.12 0.84
C LEU A 252 1.75 -13.32 1.20
N LEU A 253 1.11 -13.91 0.19
CA LEU A 253 0.48 -15.21 0.34
C LEU A 253 1.52 -16.28 0.70
N PRO A 254 1.19 -17.28 1.54
CA PRO A 254 2.12 -18.32 1.97
C PRO A 254 2.82 -19.05 0.81
N GLU A 255 2.12 -19.29 -0.28
CA GLU A 255 2.64 -19.94 -1.49
C GLU A 255 3.75 -19.11 -2.17
N ARG A 256 3.64 -17.77 -2.13
CA ARG A 256 4.67 -16.86 -2.67
C ARG A 256 5.87 -16.71 -1.75
N VAL A 257 5.69 -16.86 -0.44
CA VAL A 257 6.80 -16.88 0.53
C VAL A 257 7.72 -18.07 0.28
N ALA A 258 7.15 -19.25 0.00
CA ALA A 258 7.91 -20.46 -0.33
C ALA A 258 8.77 -20.31 -1.61
N ALA A 259 8.28 -19.56 -2.61
CA ALA A 259 8.98 -19.32 -3.87
C ALA A 259 10.15 -18.31 -3.78
N GLN A 260 10.18 -17.46 -2.75
CA GLN A 260 11.29 -16.51 -2.52
C GLN A 260 12.43 -17.10 -1.68
N ALA A 261 12.20 -18.25 -1.03
CA ALA A 261 13.18 -18.93 -0.19
C ALA A 261 14.03 -19.96 -0.95
N THR A 262 13.78 -20.16 -2.25
CA THR A 262 14.53 -21.02 -3.18
C THR A 262 15.32 -20.18 -4.18
#